data_9b047cd8706343160414c5d04f3b63e9
#
_entry.id   9b047cd8706343160414c5d04f3b63e9
#
_cell.length_a   1.000
_cell.length_b   1.000
_cell.length_c   1.000
_cell.angle_alpha   90.00
_cell.angle_beta   90.00
_cell.angle_gamma   90.00
#
_symmetry.space_group_name_H-M   'P 1'
#
loop_
_entity.id
_entity.type
_entity.pdbx_description
1 polymer ?
#
loop_
_entity_poly.entity_id
_entity_poly.type
_entity_poly.pdbx_seq_one_letter_code
_entity_poly.pdbx_strand_id
1 'polypeptide(L)'
;DPVEILDAKDPEPDYLDASLITVMQIHLSEPPGDILVFLTGQEEIDTSCEILYERMRALGPSVPELIILPVYSALPSEMQTRIFEPAPPGARKVVLATNIAETSITIDGIYYVVDPGFVKQNAYDPRLGMDSLVVTPVSQAQARQRSGRAGRTGPGKCYRLYTEAAFRNEMLPNPIPDIQRQNLASTILALKAMGINDLLHFDFMDPPPAQTMLTALEALYALSALDDEGLLTRLGRKMADFPMDPMMAKMLIASVDLGCSDEMLSIVAMLSIQNVFYRPKDKQAQADAKRAKFFQPEGDHLTLLTVYKGWAASRFSMPWCVDNFIQGRALRRAQDVRRQLVGIMDRYRHDIVSCGANYNRVRRAICSGYFRNAAKRDPMEGYRALAEGGGNVYLHPSSSLFQRPPEYVVYHEVVMTSKEYMREVTAIEPKWLVEVAPRFFRAADPTNISKRKRQEKIQPLFDRYAKDKDDWRLSKQQRIVRATQSQTF
;
A
#
# COMPACT_ATOMS: atom_id res chain seq x y z
N ASP A 1 -16.61 12.12 -29.04
CA ASP A 1 -16.94 11.36 -30.24
C ASP A 1 -17.59 10.03 -29.87
N PRO A 2 -18.45 9.45 -30.74
CA PRO A 2 -19.13 8.19 -30.47
C PRO A 2 -18.15 7.02 -30.41
N VAL A 3 -18.45 6.06 -29.54
CA VAL A 3 -17.69 4.82 -29.39
C VAL A 3 -18.64 3.65 -29.62
N GLU A 4 -18.30 2.79 -30.57
CA GLU A 4 -19.00 1.54 -30.80
C GLU A 4 -18.58 0.51 -29.75
N ILE A 5 -19.52 -0.05 -29.02
CA ILE A 5 -19.28 -1.09 -28.01
C ILE A 5 -19.50 -2.47 -28.63
N LEU A 6 -18.48 -3.31 -28.56
CA LEU A 6 -18.50 -4.68 -29.05
C LEU A 6 -18.35 -5.62 -27.87
N ASP A 7 -19.43 -6.30 -27.51
CA ASP A 7 -19.43 -7.26 -26.39
C ASP A 7 -19.06 -8.66 -26.87
N ALA A 8 -18.45 -9.46 -25.97
CA ALA A 8 -18.19 -10.87 -26.24
C ALA A 8 -19.50 -11.66 -26.30
N LYS A 9 -19.58 -12.67 -27.19
CA LYS A 9 -20.77 -13.51 -27.31
C LYS A 9 -20.91 -14.49 -26.15
N ASP A 10 -19.78 -15.03 -25.69
CA ASP A 10 -19.70 -16.01 -24.63
C ASP A 10 -18.71 -15.54 -23.55
N PRO A 11 -18.85 -16.01 -22.28
CA PRO A 11 -17.88 -15.74 -21.23
C PRO A 11 -16.50 -16.19 -21.63
N GLU A 12 -15.48 -15.37 -21.35
CA GLU A 12 -14.09 -15.65 -21.69
C GLU A 12 -13.35 -16.26 -20.50
N PRO A 13 -12.85 -17.51 -20.58
CA PRO A 13 -12.15 -18.14 -19.46
C PRO A 13 -10.74 -17.61 -19.25
N ASP A 14 -10.09 -17.12 -20.30
CA ASP A 14 -8.74 -16.52 -20.25
C ASP A 14 -8.76 -15.13 -20.88
N TYR A 15 -9.02 -14.12 -20.05
CA TYR A 15 -9.10 -12.74 -20.52
C TYR A 15 -7.77 -12.21 -21.03
N LEU A 16 -6.63 -12.73 -20.52
CA LEU A 16 -5.31 -12.27 -20.94
C LEU A 16 -5.02 -12.69 -22.37
N ASP A 17 -5.20 -13.96 -22.68
CA ASP A 17 -5.03 -14.47 -24.05
C ASP A 17 -6.05 -13.84 -25.02
N ALA A 18 -7.29 -13.73 -24.61
CA ALA A 18 -8.33 -13.05 -25.40
C ALA A 18 -7.98 -11.58 -25.70
N SER A 19 -7.39 -10.86 -24.74
CA SER A 19 -6.93 -9.49 -24.94
C SER A 19 -5.84 -9.42 -26.03
N LEU A 20 -4.88 -10.32 -25.99
CA LEU A 20 -3.77 -10.33 -26.95
C LEU A 20 -4.23 -10.74 -28.35
N ILE A 21 -5.15 -11.69 -28.47
CA ILE A 21 -5.77 -12.07 -29.73
C ILE A 21 -6.55 -10.88 -30.31
N THR A 22 -7.31 -10.17 -29.50
CA THR A 22 -8.08 -8.98 -29.91
C THR A 22 -7.16 -7.87 -30.41
N VAL A 23 -6.05 -7.62 -29.72
CA VAL A 23 -5.04 -6.63 -30.18
C VAL A 23 -4.52 -6.98 -31.57
N MET A 24 -4.17 -8.25 -31.78
CA MET A 24 -3.67 -8.71 -33.08
C MET A 24 -4.73 -8.57 -34.19
N GLN A 25 -5.98 -8.91 -33.91
CA GLN A 25 -7.08 -8.74 -34.86
C GLN A 25 -7.29 -7.26 -35.23
N ILE A 26 -7.27 -6.37 -34.26
CA ILE A 26 -7.38 -4.92 -34.50
C ILE A 26 -6.23 -4.45 -35.39
N HIS A 27 -5.00 -4.84 -35.04
CA HIS A 27 -3.82 -4.40 -35.76
C HIS A 27 -3.82 -4.85 -37.22
N LEU A 28 -4.30 -6.07 -37.49
CA LEU A 28 -4.28 -6.65 -38.83
C LEU A 28 -5.48 -6.25 -39.69
N SER A 29 -6.60 -5.86 -39.11
CA SER A 29 -7.86 -5.67 -39.85
C SER A 29 -8.49 -4.28 -39.74
N GLU A 30 -8.22 -3.53 -38.69
CA GLU A 30 -8.85 -2.24 -38.46
C GLU A 30 -8.06 -1.07 -39.05
N PRO A 31 -8.73 0.05 -39.42
CA PRO A 31 -8.08 1.27 -39.86
C PRO A 31 -7.04 1.81 -38.88
N PRO A 32 -6.15 2.73 -39.32
CA PRO A 32 -5.15 3.32 -38.44
C PRO A 32 -5.77 3.94 -37.18
N GLY A 33 -5.07 3.80 -36.07
CA GLY A 33 -5.46 4.27 -34.74
C GLY A 33 -4.79 3.41 -33.68
N ASP A 34 -4.46 4.01 -32.56
CA ASP A 34 -3.75 3.32 -31.49
C ASP A 34 -4.72 2.52 -30.59
N ILE A 35 -4.16 1.54 -29.90
CA ILE A 35 -4.90 0.61 -29.04
C ILE A 35 -4.54 0.86 -27.58
N LEU A 36 -5.54 0.86 -26.70
CA LEU A 36 -5.36 0.86 -25.24
C LEU A 36 -5.96 -0.41 -24.66
N VAL A 37 -5.13 -1.18 -23.94
CA VAL A 37 -5.55 -2.41 -23.25
C VAL A 37 -5.49 -2.20 -21.76
N PHE A 38 -6.57 -2.52 -21.05
CA PHE A 38 -6.63 -2.44 -19.58
C PHE A 38 -6.30 -3.80 -18.96
N LEU A 39 -5.25 -3.85 -18.16
CA LEU A 39 -4.83 -5.03 -17.42
C LEU A 39 -4.75 -4.70 -15.92
N THR A 40 -4.56 -5.72 -15.08
CA THR A 40 -4.71 -5.55 -13.63
C THR A 40 -3.44 -5.12 -12.93
N GLY A 41 -2.26 -5.40 -13.48
CA GLY A 41 -1.00 -5.06 -12.81
C GLY A 41 0.24 -5.27 -13.67
N GLN A 42 1.38 -4.89 -13.10
CA GLN A 42 2.68 -4.90 -13.77
C GLN A 42 3.04 -6.27 -14.37
N GLU A 43 2.82 -7.34 -13.61
CA GLU A 43 3.20 -8.69 -14.04
C GLU A 43 2.46 -9.12 -15.30
N GLU A 44 1.14 -8.91 -15.34
CA GLU A 44 0.34 -9.19 -16.54
C GLU A 44 0.76 -8.32 -17.72
N ILE A 45 1.04 -7.04 -17.46
CA ILE A 45 1.44 -6.09 -18.51
C ILE A 45 2.78 -6.48 -19.11
N ASP A 46 3.79 -6.75 -18.28
CA ASP A 46 5.13 -7.11 -18.77
C ASP A 46 5.10 -8.43 -19.55
N THR A 47 4.38 -9.42 -19.04
CA THR A 47 4.22 -10.72 -19.73
C THR A 47 3.49 -10.54 -21.07
N SER A 48 2.43 -9.75 -21.09
CA SER A 48 1.66 -9.48 -22.31
C SER A 48 2.49 -8.73 -23.37
N CYS A 49 3.31 -7.77 -22.96
CA CYS A 49 4.23 -7.07 -23.87
C CYS A 49 5.20 -8.04 -24.55
N GLU A 50 5.77 -8.99 -23.80
CA GLU A 50 6.67 -9.98 -24.37
C GLU A 50 5.97 -10.91 -25.36
N ILE A 51 4.79 -11.39 -25.00
CA ILE A 51 4.02 -12.29 -25.87
C ILE A 51 3.64 -11.56 -27.17
N LEU A 52 3.19 -10.30 -27.10
CA LEU A 52 2.87 -9.53 -28.29
C LEU A 52 4.10 -9.30 -29.16
N TYR A 53 5.23 -8.97 -28.55
CA TYR A 53 6.47 -8.79 -29.27
C TYR A 53 6.88 -10.05 -30.05
N GLU A 54 6.82 -11.22 -29.43
CA GLU A 54 7.11 -12.49 -30.07
C GLU A 54 6.13 -12.84 -31.18
N ARG A 55 4.83 -12.63 -30.98
CA ARG A 55 3.80 -12.85 -32.00
C ARG A 55 4.00 -11.93 -33.21
N MET A 56 4.32 -10.68 -33.00
CA MET A 56 4.62 -9.74 -34.08
C MET A 56 5.87 -10.12 -34.86
N ARG A 57 6.90 -10.55 -34.15
CA ARG A 57 8.14 -11.05 -34.77
C ARG A 57 7.88 -12.26 -35.65
N ALA A 58 7.01 -13.18 -35.22
CA ALA A 58 6.66 -14.38 -35.99
C ALA A 58 5.91 -14.05 -37.29
N LEU A 59 5.17 -12.93 -37.34
CA LEU A 59 4.46 -12.48 -38.53
C LEU A 59 5.39 -11.92 -39.62
N GLY A 60 6.60 -11.53 -39.26
CA GLY A 60 7.61 -11.01 -40.18
C GLY A 60 7.41 -9.55 -40.61
N PRO A 61 8.26 -9.04 -41.51
CA PRO A 61 8.32 -7.61 -41.86
C PRO A 61 7.20 -7.15 -42.80
N SER A 62 6.38 -8.02 -43.33
CA SER A 62 5.27 -7.67 -44.23
C SER A 62 4.07 -7.04 -43.55
N VAL A 63 4.00 -7.15 -42.20
CA VAL A 63 2.96 -6.58 -41.37
C VAL A 63 3.38 -5.21 -40.86
N PRO A 64 2.48 -4.20 -40.77
CA PRO A 64 2.82 -2.91 -40.18
C PRO A 64 3.37 -3.06 -38.76
N GLU A 65 4.31 -2.17 -38.40
CA GLU A 65 4.93 -2.18 -37.08
C GLU A 65 3.90 -1.91 -35.97
N LEU A 66 3.96 -2.70 -34.90
CA LEU A 66 3.22 -2.49 -33.66
C LEU A 66 4.18 -2.09 -32.57
N ILE A 67 4.06 -0.85 -32.08
CA ILE A 67 4.87 -0.32 -31.00
C ILE A 67 4.20 -0.65 -29.68
N ILE A 68 4.82 -1.51 -28.86
CA ILE A 68 4.24 -2.09 -27.66
C ILE A 68 4.77 -1.32 -26.45
N LEU A 69 3.90 -0.63 -25.70
CA LEU A 69 4.27 0.26 -24.60
C LEU A 69 3.52 -0.12 -23.31
N PRO A 70 4.23 -0.42 -22.21
CA PRO A 70 3.61 -0.63 -20.91
C PRO A 70 3.36 0.68 -20.17
N VAL A 71 2.32 0.72 -19.32
CA VAL A 71 2.06 1.83 -18.38
C VAL A 71 1.53 1.30 -17.06
N TYR A 72 2.29 1.50 -16.01
CA TYR A 72 1.89 1.23 -14.63
C TYR A 72 2.66 2.16 -13.67
N SER A 73 2.18 2.33 -12.45
CA SER A 73 2.74 3.32 -11.51
C SER A 73 4.23 3.10 -11.16
N ALA A 74 4.68 1.83 -11.15
CA ALA A 74 6.07 1.47 -10.86
C ALA A 74 7.03 1.71 -12.03
N LEU A 75 6.52 2.04 -13.22
CA LEU A 75 7.35 2.32 -14.38
C LEU A 75 8.02 3.70 -14.25
N PRO A 76 9.35 3.84 -14.51
CA PRO A 76 10.01 5.13 -14.49
C PRO A 76 9.36 6.15 -15.44
N SER A 77 9.36 7.43 -15.06
CA SER A 77 8.70 8.49 -15.82
C SER A 77 9.25 8.65 -17.23
N GLU A 78 10.53 8.43 -17.44
CA GLU A 78 11.18 8.49 -18.75
C GLU A 78 10.61 7.45 -19.71
N MET A 79 10.26 6.26 -19.20
CA MET A 79 9.64 5.20 -19.98
C MET A 79 8.14 5.45 -20.18
N GLN A 80 7.46 6.09 -19.22
CA GLN A 80 6.05 6.46 -19.37
C GLN A 80 5.82 7.54 -20.42
N THR A 81 6.74 8.46 -20.63
CA THR A 81 6.60 9.54 -21.61
C THR A 81 6.46 9.05 -23.06
N ARG A 82 6.98 7.87 -23.36
CA ARG A 82 6.88 7.28 -24.70
C ARG A 82 5.45 7.06 -25.19
N ILE A 83 4.49 6.89 -24.27
CA ILE A 83 3.07 6.71 -24.64
C ILE A 83 2.43 7.94 -25.26
N PHE A 84 2.97 9.15 -24.98
CA PHE A 84 2.47 10.40 -25.50
C PHE A 84 3.05 10.77 -26.87
N GLU A 85 4.10 10.08 -27.30
CA GLU A 85 4.70 10.30 -28.62
C GLU A 85 3.79 9.69 -29.72
N PRO A 86 3.50 10.44 -30.79
CA PRO A 86 2.73 9.88 -31.90
C PRO A 86 3.45 8.69 -32.55
N ALA A 87 2.67 7.70 -32.99
CA ALA A 87 3.23 6.61 -33.78
C ALA A 87 3.76 7.14 -35.13
N PRO A 88 4.90 6.65 -35.61
CA PRO A 88 5.38 6.99 -36.97
C PRO A 88 4.37 6.60 -38.05
N PRO A 89 4.36 7.28 -39.23
CA PRO A 89 3.47 6.89 -40.32
C PRO A 89 3.60 5.41 -40.68
N GLY A 90 2.48 4.72 -40.82
CA GLY A 90 2.42 3.29 -41.12
C GLY A 90 2.62 2.36 -39.91
N ALA A 91 2.92 2.89 -38.73
CA ALA A 91 3.03 2.14 -37.50
C ALA A 91 1.77 2.37 -36.62
N ARG A 92 1.53 1.45 -35.70
CA ARG A 92 0.46 1.52 -34.70
C ARG A 92 1.05 1.34 -33.32
N LYS A 93 0.54 2.08 -32.35
CA LYS A 93 0.90 1.98 -30.95
C LYS A 93 -0.13 1.15 -30.20
N VAL A 94 0.31 0.24 -29.34
CA VAL A 94 -0.53 -0.42 -28.34
C VAL A 94 0.00 -0.12 -26.95
N VAL A 95 -0.84 0.46 -26.11
CA VAL A 95 -0.53 0.78 -24.72
C VAL A 95 -1.25 -0.22 -23.82
N LEU A 96 -0.48 -0.97 -23.04
CA LEU A 96 -1.01 -1.91 -22.05
C LEU A 96 -0.89 -1.24 -20.69
N ALA A 97 -2.03 -0.91 -20.08
CA ALA A 97 -2.09 -0.06 -18.90
C ALA A 97 -2.92 -0.67 -17.78
N THR A 98 -2.65 -0.26 -16.55
CA THR A 98 -3.56 -0.46 -15.42
C THR A 98 -4.71 0.55 -15.49
N ASN A 99 -5.58 0.55 -14.48
CA ASN A 99 -6.68 1.52 -14.37
C ASN A 99 -6.23 3.00 -14.27
N ILE A 100 -4.94 3.27 -14.14
CA ILE A 100 -4.36 4.63 -14.23
C ILE A 100 -4.76 5.32 -15.55
N ALA A 101 -4.97 4.57 -16.62
CA ALA A 101 -5.41 5.10 -17.91
C ALA A 101 -6.93 5.30 -18.01
N GLU A 102 -7.73 4.96 -16.99
CA GLU A 102 -9.16 5.28 -16.97
C GLU A 102 -9.41 6.79 -16.83
N THR A 103 -8.70 7.44 -15.91
CA THR A 103 -8.91 8.84 -15.54
C THR A 103 -7.64 9.67 -15.40
N SER A 104 -6.54 9.08 -14.92
CA SER A 104 -5.35 9.83 -14.48
C SER A 104 -4.42 10.21 -15.63
N ILE A 105 -4.42 9.46 -16.72
CA ILE A 105 -3.58 9.71 -17.88
C ILE A 105 -4.47 9.88 -19.11
N THR A 106 -4.16 10.88 -19.90
CA THR A 106 -4.80 11.15 -21.18
C THR A 106 -3.84 10.83 -22.30
N ILE A 107 -4.21 9.87 -23.16
CA ILE A 107 -3.41 9.46 -24.31
C ILE A 107 -4.20 9.82 -25.57
N ASP A 108 -3.63 10.70 -26.40
CA ASP A 108 -4.25 11.06 -27.66
C ASP A 108 -3.98 10.00 -28.74
N GLY A 109 -4.89 9.88 -29.69
CA GLY A 109 -4.75 8.93 -30.79
C GLY A 109 -5.28 7.52 -30.51
N ILE A 110 -5.88 7.29 -29.36
CA ILE A 110 -6.52 6.01 -29.03
C ILE A 110 -7.90 5.95 -29.71
N TYR A 111 -8.04 5.00 -30.63
CA TYR A 111 -9.30 4.70 -31.30
C TYR A 111 -9.87 3.34 -30.96
N TYR A 112 -9.07 2.48 -30.34
CA TYR A 112 -9.47 1.12 -29.97
C TYR A 112 -9.14 0.87 -28.49
N VAL A 113 -10.13 0.42 -27.75
CA VAL A 113 -9.99 0.00 -26.35
C VAL A 113 -10.29 -1.47 -26.24
N VAL A 114 -9.44 -2.21 -25.55
CA VAL A 114 -9.68 -3.61 -25.16
C VAL A 114 -9.85 -3.65 -23.66
N ASP A 115 -11.05 -4.05 -23.23
CA ASP A 115 -11.46 -4.07 -21.82
C ASP A 115 -11.84 -5.47 -21.36
N PRO A 116 -10.94 -6.18 -20.64
CA PRO A 116 -11.26 -7.48 -20.05
C PRO A 116 -12.27 -7.42 -18.90
N GLY A 117 -12.52 -6.24 -18.32
CA GLY A 117 -13.51 -6.06 -17.27
C GLY A 117 -13.02 -6.31 -15.85
N PHE A 118 -11.71 -6.33 -15.61
CA PHE A 118 -11.14 -6.56 -14.29
C PHE A 118 -10.23 -5.41 -13.84
N VAL A 119 -10.15 -5.25 -12.53
CA VAL A 119 -9.27 -4.28 -11.88
C VAL A 119 -8.70 -4.90 -10.61
N LYS A 120 -7.45 -4.56 -10.30
CA LYS A 120 -6.82 -4.90 -9.03
C LYS A 120 -7.04 -3.75 -8.07
N GLN A 121 -7.68 -4.02 -6.95
CA GLN A 121 -7.98 -2.99 -5.96
C GLN A 121 -7.68 -3.46 -4.54
N ASN A 122 -7.47 -2.48 -3.65
CA ASN A 122 -7.23 -2.73 -2.25
C ASN A 122 -8.53 -3.09 -1.53
N ALA A 123 -8.47 -4.11 -0.66
CA ALA A 123 -9.52 -4.48 0.25
C ALA A 123 -8.96 -4.62 1.66
N TYR A 124 -9.60 -3.99 2.64
CA TYR A 124 -9.20 -4.04 4.04
C TYR A 124 -10.10 -5.00 4.82
N ASP A 125 -9.48 -5.97 5.51
CA ASP A 125 -10.20 -6.86 6.43
C ASP A 125 -10.01 -6.35 7.87
N PRO A 126 -11.06 -5.78 8.50
CA PRO A 126 -10.96 -5.25 9.86
C PRO A 126 -10.77 -6.34 10.91
N ARG A 127 -11.13 -7.59 10.62
CA ARG A 127 -10.94 -8.71 11.54
C ARG A 127 -9.48 -9.10 11.66
N LEU A 128 -8.75 -9.06 10.57
CA LEU A 128 -7.33 -9.40 10.48
C LEU A 128 -6.42 -8.16 10.57
N GLY A 129 -6.97 -6.95 10.40
CA GLY A 129 -6.20 -5.72 10.33
C GLY A 129 -5.29 -5.67 9.11
N MET A 130 -5.69 -6.30 8.02
CA MET A 130 -4.84 -6.62 6.89
C MET A 130 -5.41 -6.05 5.60
N ASP A 131 -4.54 -5.41 4.80
CA ASP A 131 -4.84 -5.03 3.44
C ASP A 131 -4.52 -6.17 2.48
N SER A 132 -5.35 -6.35 1.47
CA SER A 132 -5.10 -7.28 0.37
C SER A 132 -5.35 -6.61 -0.97
N LEU A 133 -4.62 -7.08 -1.98
CA LEU A 133 -4.87 -6.69 -3.36
C LEU A 133 -5.67 -7.82 -4.04
N VAL A 134 -6.88 -7.50 -4.46
CA VAL A 134 -7.78 -8.47 -5.09
C VAL A 134 -8.15 -8.04 -6.50
N VAL A 135 -8.22 -9.00 -7.40
CA VAL A 135 -8.73 -8.80 -8.77
C VAL A 135 -10.25 -8.95 -8.72
N THR A 136 -10.95 -7.90 -9.08
CA THR A 136 -12.42 -7.86 -9.06
C THR A 136 -12.95 -7.36 -10.39
N PRO A 137 -14.21 -7.69 -10.76
CA PRO A 137 -14.87 -7.07 -11.90
C PRO A 137 -14.96 -5.56 -11.72
N VAL A 138 -14.83 -4.82 -12.80
CA VAL A 138 -15.06 -3.38 -12.80
C VAL A 138 -16.56 -3.07 -12.66
N SER A 139 -16.88 -1.86 -12.20
CA SER A 139 -18.26 -1.36 -12.23
C SER A 139 -18.66 -0.93 -13.64
N GLN A 140 -19.96 -0.78 -13.86
CA GLN A 140 -20.49 -0.23 -15.12
C GLN A 140 -19.93 1.17 -15.40
N ALA A 141 -19.80 2.00 -14.37
CA ALA A 141 -19.21 3.34 -14.50
C ALA A 141 -17.76 3.28 -14.97
N GLN A 142 -16.95 2.38 -14.40
CA GLN A 142 -15.57 2.17 -14.83
C GLN A 142 -15.50 1.65 -16.27
N ALA A 143 -16.38 0.72 -16.64
CA ALA A 143 -16.46 0.21 -18.02
C ALA A 143 -16.77 1.34 -19.01
N ARG A 144 -17.64 2.26 -18.66
CA ARG A 144 -17.94 3.46 -19.48
C ARG A 144 -16.73 4.40 -19.58
N GLN A 145 -16.02 4.62 -18.49
CA GLN A 145 -14.77 5.42 -18.50
C GLN A 145 -13.74 4.79 -19.42
N ARG A 146 -13.55 3.47 -19.35
CA ARG A 146 -12.61 2.75 -20.22
C ARG A 146 -12.99 2.90 -21.69
N SER A 147 -14.26 2.66 -22.03
CA SER A 147 -14.73 2.80 -23.41
C SER A 147 -14.61 4.23 -23.94
N GLY A 148 -14.82 5.21 -23.07
CA GLY A 148 -14.69 6.63 -23.42
C GLY A 148 -13.29 7.06 -23.84
N ARG A 149 -12.26 6.29 -23.49
CA ARG A 149 -10.89 6.58 -23.96
C ARG A 149 -10.73 6.43 -25.46
N ALA A 150 -11.53 5.60 -26.12
CA ALA A 150 -11.52 5.43 -27.58
C ALA A 150 -12.14 6.60 -28.34
N GLY A 151 -13.06 7.35 -27.72
CA GLY A 151 -13.80 8.42 -28.37
C GLY A 151 -13.25 9.84 -28.16
N ARG A 152 -12.03 9.98 -27.68
CA ARG A 152 -11.49 11.29 -27.32
C ARG A 152 -11.12 12.16 -28.52
N THR A 153 -10.40 11.61 -29.48
CA THR A 153 -9.87 12.34 -30.64
C THR A 153 -10.63 12.06 -31.93
N GLY A 154 -11.57 11.13 -31.90
CA GLY A 154 -12.42 10.76 -33.04
C GLY A 154 -13.31 9.58 -32.67
N PRO A 155 -14.22 9.15 -33.58
CA PRO A 155 -15.03 7.96 -33.36
C PRO A 155 -14.16 6.72 -33.18
N GLY A 156 -14.44 5.89 -32.19
CA GLY A 156 -13.67 4.72 -31.85
C GLY A 156 -14.48 3.47 -31.57
N LYS A 157 -13.78 2.40 -31.19
CA LYS A 157 -14.40 1.11 -30.84
C LYS A 157 -13.84 0.63 -29.50
N CYS A 158 -14.72 0.04 -28.70
CA CYS A 158 -14.34 -0.64 -27.46
C CYS A 158 -14.72 -2.12 -27.53
N TYR A 159 -13.72 -2.97 -27.39
CA TYR A 159 -13.87 -4.42 -27.37
C TYR A 159 -13.94 -4.89 -25.91
N ARG A 160 -15.14 -5.17 -25.44
CA ARG A 160 -15.38 -5.75 -24.12
C ARG A 160 -15.27 -7.25 -24.19
N LEU A 161 -14.36 -7.83 -23.40
CA LEU A 161 -14.14 -9.28 -23.37
C LEU A 161 -15.06 -10.01 -22.39
N TYR A 162 -16.21 -9.43 -22.13
CA TYR A 162 -17.30 -9.98 -21.32
C TYR A 162 -18.63 -9.74 -22.05
N THR A 163 -19.65 -10.49 -21.65
CA THR A 163 -20.94 -10.43 -22.31
C THR A 163 -21.74 -9.19 -21.89
N GLU A 164 -22.66 -8.76 -22.73
CA GLU A 164 -23.62 -7.70 -22.38
C GLU A 164 -24.45 -8.08 -21.16
N ALA A 165 -24.81 -9.36 -21.03
CA ALA A 165 -25.54 -9.87 -19.87
C ALA A 165 -24.72 -9.71 -18.58
N ALA A 166 -23.42 -9.99 -18.60
CA ALA A 166 -22.51 -9.78 -17.47
C ALA A 166 -22.44 -8.29 -17.10
N PHE A 167 -22.33 -7.41 -18.08
CA PHE A 167 -22.32 -5.95 -17.85
C PHE A 167 -23.62 -5.47 -17.17
N ARG A 168 -24.77 -5.92 -17.65
CA ARG A 168 -26.07 -5.46 -17.13
C ARG A 168 -26.45 -6.06 -15.79
N ASN A 169 -26.13 -7.33 -15.56
CA ASN A 169 -26.67 -8.11 -14.43
C ASN A 169 -25.65 -8.44 -13.35
N GLU A 170 -24.37 -8.48 -13.68
CA GLU A 170 -23.30 -8.91 -12.75
C GLU A 170 -22.41 -7.77 -12.29
N MET A 171 -22.26 -6.69 -13.07
CA MET A 171 -21.45 -5.55 -12.68
C MET A 171 -22.27 -4.54 -11.86
N LEU A 172 -21.66 -4.05 -10.78
CA LEU A 172 -22.25 -2.98 -9.99
C LEU A 172 -22.35 -1.68 -10.81
N PRO A 173 -23.37 -0.85 -10.58
CA PRO A 173 -23.46 0.44 -11.28
C PRO A 173 -22.27 1.35 -11.05
N ASN A 174 -21.79 1.42 -9.81
CA ASN A 174 -20.66 2.26 -9.38
C ASN A 174 -19.66 1.44 -8.58
N PRO A 175 -18.38 1.88 -8.50
CA PRO A 175 -17.40 1.23 -7.63
C PRO A 175 -17.81 1.36 -6.16
N ILE A 176 -17.35 0.42 -5.32
CA ILE A 176 -17.56 0.50 -3.89
C ILE A 176 -16.76 1.70 -3.36
N PRO A 177 -17.39 2.61 -2.58
CA PRO A 177 -16.70 3.78 -2.05
C PRO A 177 -15.49 3.41 -1.20
N ASP A 178 -14.44 4.22 -1.26
CA ASP A 178 -13.20 4.00 -0.53
C ASP A 178 -13.43 3.87 0.98
N ILE A 179 -14.35 4.64 1.54
CA ILE A 179 -14.69 4.59 2.97
C ILE A 179 -15.18 3.21 3.41
N GLN A 180 -15.72 2.41 2.51
CA GLN A 180 -16.18 1.06 2.77
C GLN A 180 -15.09 -0.02 2.56
N ARG A 181 -13.94 0.34 2.01
CA ARG A 181 -12.85 -0.58 1.62
C ARG A 181 -11.54 -0.35 2.35
N GLN A 182 -11.42 0.68 3.16
CA GLN A 182 -10.15 1.13 3.74
C GLN A 182 -10.15 1.06 5.26
N ASN A 183 -8.95 1.07 5.83
CA ASN A 183 -8.76 1.35 7.24
C ASN A 183 -9.19 2.80 7.53
N LEU A 184 -9.99 2.99 8.57
CA LEU A 184 -10.62 4.27 8.88
C LEU A 184 -9.92 5.07 9.99
N ALA A 185 -8.77 4.63 10.50
CA ALA A 185 -8.12 5.30 11.63
C ALA A 185 -7.83 6.79 11.34
N SER A 186 -7.29 7.09 10.17
CA SER A 186 -7.02 8.48 9.76
C SER A 186 -8.30 9.31 9.63
N THR A 187 -9.33 8.74 9.03
CA THR A 187 -10.63 9.40 8.83
C THR A 187 -11.30 9.70 10.17
N ILE A 188 -11.31 8.75 11.08
CA ILE A 188 -11.91 8.91 12.41
C ILE A 188 -11.12 9.92 13.23
N LEU A 189 -9.80 9.90 13.18
CA LEU A 189 -8.97 10.89 13.86
C LEU A 189 -9.28 12.31 13.37
N ALA A 190 -9.42 12.50 12.07
CA ALA A 190 -9.80 13.79 11.48
C ALA A 190 -11.19 14.24 11.93
N LEU A 191 -12.18 13.35 11.94
CA LEU A 191 -13.53 13.67 12.40
C LEU A 191 -13.56 14.05 13.89
N LYS A 192 -12.82 13.32 14.72
CA LYS A 192 -12.66 13.67 16.14
C LYS A 192 -12.00 15.04 16.32
N ALA A 193 -11.00 15.35 15.52
CA ALA A 193 -10.33 16.67 15.55
C ALA A 193 -11.27 17.83 15.13
N MET A 194 -12.27 17.53 14.32
CA MET A 194 -13.33 18.49 13.95
C MET A 194 -14.41 18.63 15.03
N GLY A 195 -14.33 17.88 16.11
CA GLY A 195 -15.33 17.89 17.19
C GLY A 195 -16.48 16.91 17.02
N ILE A 196 -16.42 16.03 16.03
CA ILE A 196 -17.47 15.04 15.78
C ILE A 196 -17.18 13.80 16.63
N ASN A 197 -17.95 13.59 17.69
CA ASN A 197 -17.75 12.50 18.65
C ASN A 197 -18.68 11.31 18.43
N ASP A 198 -19.91 11.55 17.97
CA ASP A 198 -20.87 10.50 17.67
C ASP A 198 -20.76 10.05 16.23
N LEU A 199 -19.85 9.09 15.99
CA LEU A 199 -19.55 8.59 14.64
C LEU A 199 -20.58 7.56 14.16
N LEU A 200 -21.26 6.86 15.09
CA LEU A 200 -22.27 5.86 14.74
C LEU A 200 -23.51 6.50 14.13
N HIS A 201 -23.84 7.73 14.52
CA HIS A 201 -24.98 8.49 14.02
C HIS A 201 -24.57 9.62 13.05
N PHE A 202 -23.30 9.67 12.68
CA PHE A 202 -22.84 10.63 11.68
C PHE A 202 -23.45 10.31 10.30
N ASP A 203 -23.93 11.33 9.62
CA ASP A 203 -24.59 11.22 8.31
C ASP A 203 -23.56 11.06 7.18
N PHE A 204 -23.00 9.88 7.07
CA PHE A 204 -22.14 9.54 5.93
C PHE A 204 -22.98 9.39 4.66
N MET A 205 -22.45 9.78 3.52
CA MET A 205 -23.09 9.54 2.21
C MET A 205 -23.29 8.04 1.97
N ASP A 206 -22.22 7.26 2.21
CA ASP A 206 -22.23 5.80 2.21
C ASP A 206 -21.56 5.33 3.51
N PRO A 207 -22.33 4.90 4.51
CA PRO A 207 -21.76 4.61 5.81
C PRO A 207 -20.80 3.42 5.76
N PRO A 208 -19.65 3.52 6.44
CA PRO A 208 -18.71 2.41 6.55
C PRO A 208 -19.27 1.31 7.45
N PRO A 209 -18.76 0.06 7.33
CA PRO A 209 -19.12 -1.01 8.24
C PRO A 209 -18.79 -0.66 9.69
N ALA A 210 -19.72 -0.95 10.61
CA ALA A 210 -19.53 -0.66 12.03
C ALA A 210 -18.28 -1.32 12.60
N GLN A 211 -17.97 -2.53 12.17
CA GLN A 211 -16.77 -3.26 12.60
C GLN A 211 -15.48 -2.52 12.23
N THR A 212 -15.41 -1.94 11.05
CA THR A 212 -14.25 -1.14 10.61
C THR A 212 -14.08 0.12 11.45
N MET A 213 -15.19 0.80 11.79
CA MET A 213 -15.15 1.96 12.68
C MET A 213 -14.67 1.59 14.09
N LEU A 214 -15.17 0.50 14.64
CA LEU A 214 -14.75 0.02 15.96
C LEU A 214 -13.27 -0.35 15.98
N THR A 215 -12.80 -1.05 14.98
CA THR A 215 -11.37 -1.40 14.84
C THR A 215 -10.50 -0.13 14.80
N ALA A 216 -10.93 0.89 14.08
CA ALA A 216 -10.22 2.16 14.00
C ALA A 216 -10.20 2.91 15.34
N LEU A 217 -11.33 2.95 16.06
CA LEU A 217 -11.40 3.55 17.40
C LEU A 217 -10.47 2.85 18.39
N GLU A 218 -10.39 1.51 18.34
CA GLU A 218 -9.46 0.74 19.15
C GLU A 218 -8.01 1.09 18.83
N ALA A 219 -7.68 1.16 17.55
CA ALA A 219 -6.33 1.51 17.11
C ALA A 219 -5.91 2.89 17.64
N LEU A 220 -6.79 3.87 17.56
CA LEU A 220 -6.55 5.22 18.07
C LEU A 220 -6.43 5.26 19.60
N TYR A 221 -7.27 4.51 20.30
CA TYR A 221 -7.17 4.35 21.74
C TYR A 221 -5.83 3.71 22.16
N ALA A 222 -5.42 2.65 21.46
CA ALA A 222 -4.15 1.98 21.69
C ALA A 222 -2.95 2.91 21.52
N LEU A 223 -3.02 3.84 20.56
CA LEU A 223 -2.00 4.87 20.32
C LEU A 223 -2.06 6.04 21.30
N SER A 224 -3.00 6.02 22.25
CA SER A 224 -3.28 7.13 23.17
C SER A 224 -3.78 8.42 22.49
N ALA A 225 -4.28 8.31 21.25
CA ALA A 225 -4.92 9.41 20.55
C ALA A 225 -6.32 9.71 21.11
N LEU A 226 -6.98 8.70 21.67
CA LEU A 226 -8.26 8.81 22.37
C LEU A 226 -8.10 8.38 23.83
N ASP A 227 -8.87 9.02 24.71
CA ASP A 227 -8.94 8.63 26.12
C ASP A 227 -9.96 7.47 26.36
N ASP A 228 -10.15 7.09 27.62
CA ASP A 228 -11.08 6.00 27.99
C ASP A 228 -12.54 6.32 27.63
N GLU A 229 -12.89 7.58 27.43
CA GLU A 229 -14.22 8.03 27.02
C GLU A 229 -14.37 8.16 25.49
N GLY A 230 -13.30 7.87 24.75
CA GLY A 230 -13.27 8.00 23.31
C GLY A 230 -13.09 9.44 22.82
N LEU A 231 -12.72 10.36 23.71
CA LEU A 231 -12.45 11.74 23.37
C LEU A 231 -10.98 11.94 22.95
N LEU A 232 -10.77 12.92 22.10
CA LEU A 232 -9.45 13.26 21.58
C LEU A 232 -8.52 13.74 22.69
N THR A 233 -7.35 13.11 22.82
CA THR A 233 -6.29 13.57 23.73
C THR A 233 -5.49 14.71 23.12
N ARG A 234 -4.64 15.35 23.95
CA ARG A 234 -3.68 16.34 23.43
C ARG A 234 -2.76 15.74 22.37
N LEU A 235 -2.28 14.51 22.60
CA LEU A 235 -1.47 13.77 21.63
C LEU A 235 -2.26 13.49 20.34
N GLY A 236 -3.51 13.04 20.46
CA GLY A 236 -4.39 12.79 19.31
C GLY A 236 -4.63 14.03 18.45
N ARG A 237 -4.81 15.18 19.09
CA ARG A 237 -4.94 16.45 18.38
C ARG A 237 -3.68 16.79 17.60
N LYS A 238 -2.52 16.59 18.19
CA LYS A 238 -1.23 16.79 17.52
C LYS A 238 -1.06 15.80 16.35
N MET A 239 -1.41 14.53 16.55
CA MET A 239 -1.37 13.51 15.50
C MET A 239 -2.26 13.87 14.32
N ALA A 240 -3.43 14.44 14.56
CA ALA A 240 -4.38 14.84 13.52
C ALA A 240 -3.85 15.93 12.58
N ASP A 241 -2.90 16.73 13.03
CA ASP A 241 -2.30 17.79 12.20
C ASP A 241 -1.26 17.28 11.20
N PHE A 242 -0.79 16.05 11.38
CA PHE A 242 0.13 15.43 10.42
C PHE A 242 -0.66 14.68 9.32
N PRO A 243 -0.43 14.98 8.04
CA PRO A 243 -1.16 14.36 6.92
C PRO A 243 -0.64 12.96 6.61
N MET A 244 -0.77 12.05 7.56
CA MET A 244 -0.28 10.69 7.47
C MET A 244 -1.09 9.74 8.34
N ASP A 245 -0.84 8.45 8.21
CA ASP A 245 -1.42 7.42 9.07
C ASP A 245 -1.12 7.71 10.55
N PRO A 246 -2.08 7.50 11.45
CA PRO A 246 -1.88 7.76 12.89
C PRO A 246 -0.68 7.05 13.51
N MET A 247 -0.36 5.84 13.09
CA MET A 247 0.83 5.13 13.57
C MET A 247 2.11 5.85 13.17
N MET A 248 2.19 6.36 11.94
CA MET A 248 3.33 7.16 11.49
C MET A 248 3.42 8.49 12.23
N ALA A 249 2.30 9.16 12.44
CA ALA A 249 2.27 10.42 13.20
C ALA A 249 2.77 10.20 14.64
N LYS A 250 2.32 9.14 15.29
CA LYS A 250 2.79 8.75 16.63
C LYS A 250 4.29 8.51 16.67
N MET A 251 4.79 7.75 15.72
CA MET A 251 6.22 7.44 15.57
C MET A 251 7.07 8.69 15.40
N LEU A 252 6.63 9.60 14.54
CA LEU A 252 7.33 10.86 14.29
C LEU A 252 7.35 11.76 15.54
N ILE A 253 6.21 11.89 16.22
CA ILE A 253 6.12 12.68 17.46
C ILE A 253 7.03 12.08 18.55
N ALA A 254 7.01 10.76 18.72
CA ALA A 254 7.86 10.07 19.70
C ALA A 254 9.35 10.23 19.40
N SER A 255 9.74 10.37 18.14
CA SER A 255 11.14 10.55 17.74
C SER A 255 11.77 11.85 18.25
N VAL A 256 10.94 12.86 18.57
CA VAL A 256 11.43 14.13 19.14
C VAL A 256 12.06 13.87 20.51
N ASP A 257 11.35 13.20 21.40
CA ASP A 257 11.83 12.90 22.75
C ASP A 257 13.00 11.90 22.73
N LEU A 258 13.04 11.04 21.70
CA LEU A 258 14.13 10.06 21.53
C LEU A 258 15.36 10.64 20.81
N GLY A 259 15.31 11.91 20.39
CA GLY A 259 16.46 12.59 19.76
C GLY A 259 16.83 12.05 18.38
N CYS A 260 15.86 11.55 17.62
CA CYS A 260 16.06 11.01 16.26
C CYS A 260 15.05 11.55 15.23
N SER A 261 14.54 12.76 15.46
CA SER A 261 13.53 13.36 14.59
C SER A 261 14.02 13.62 13.16
N ASP A 262 15.31 13.91 12.97
CA ASP A 262 15.89 14.11 11.64
C ASP A 262 15.78 12.83 10.79
N GLU A 263 16.23 11.70 11.33
CA GLU A 263 16.16 10.39 10.68
C GLU A 263 14.70 9.98 10.47
N MET A 264 13.85 10.21 11.46
CA MET A 264 12.45 9.80 11.38
C MET A 264 11.68 10.59 10.32
N LEU A 265 11.96 11.88 10.13
CA LEU A 265 11.39 12.67 9.04
C LEU A 265 11.69 12.06 7.68
N SER A 266 12.92 11.62 7.46
CA SER A 266 13.32 10.96 6.21
C SER A 266 12.63 9.60 6.05
N ILE A 267 12.53 8.80 7.10
CA ILE A 267 11.87 7.48 7.08
C ILE A 267 10.37 7.64 6.78
N VAL A 268 9.68 8.56 7.45
CA VAL A 268 8.25 8.82 7.21
C VAL A 268 8.02 9.30 5.79
N ALA A 269 8.85 10.20 5.28
CA ALA A 269 8.76 10.65 3.90
C ALA A 269 8.92 9.50 2.91
N MET A 270 9.87 8.59 3.14
CA MET A 270 10.09 7.42 2.30
C MET A 270 8.95 6.40 2.40
N LEU A 271 8.34 6.22 3.57
CA LEU A 271 7.16 5.36 3.74
C LEU A 271 5.91 5.92 3.06
N SER A 272 5.84 7.24 2.88
CA SER A 272 4.70 7.94 2.26
C SER A 272 4.66 7.81 0.75
N ILE A 273 5.73 7.35 0.14
CA ILE A 273 5.81 7.15 -1.31
C ILE A 273 5.76 5.66 -1.65
N GLN A 274 5.28 5.37 -2.85
CA GLN A 274 5.24 4.00 -3.36
C GLN A 274 6.33 3.78 -4.38
N ASN A 275 6.77 2.52 -4.53
CA ASN A 275 7.67 2.10 -5.59
C ASN A 275 9.00 2.87 -5.59
N VAL A 276 9.71 2.86 -4.47
CA VAL A 276 11.05 3.45 -4.36
C VAL A 276 12.04 2.76 -5.31
N PHE A 277 11.98 1.44 -5.35
CA PHE A 277 12.88 0.62 -6.16
C PHE A 277 12.23 0.21 -7.47
N TYR A 278 13.04 0.15 -8.50
CA TYR A 278 12.66 -0.32 -9.82
C TYR A 278 13.43 -1.59 -10.17
N ARG A 279 12.70 -2.62 -10.58
CA ARG A 279 13.26 -3.93 -10.90
C ARG A 279 12.83 -4.34 -12.32
N PRO A 280 13.57 -3.88 -13.36
CA PRO A 280 13.24 -4.23 -14.74
C PRO A 280 13.46 -5.72 -14.98
N LYS A 281 12.59 -6.32 -15.79
CA LYS A 281 12.61 -7.75 -16.03
C LYS A 281 13.91 -8.27 -16.67
N ASP A 282 14.50 -7.47 -17.55
CA ASP A 282 15.75 -7.77 -18.25
C ASP A 282 17.01 -7.52 -17.42
N LYS A 283 16.90 -6.80 -16.29
CA LYS A 283 18.04 -6.41 -15.43
C LYS A 283 17.81 -6.71 -13.95
N GLN A 284 17.04 -7.75 -13.65
CA GLN A 284 16.67 -8.09 -12.26
C GLN A 284 17.88 -8.31 -11.36
N ALA A 285 18.88 -9.05 -11.84
CA ALA A 285 20.09 -9.33 -11.06
C ALA A 285 20.87 -8.05 -10.73
N GLN A 286 21.01 -7.13 -11.68
CA GLN A 286 21.67 -5.84 -11.47
C GLN A 286 20.89 -4.97 -10.47
N ALA A 287 19.56 -4.89 -10.61
CA ALA A 287 18.71 -4.14 -9.72
C ALA A 287 18.79 -4.69 -8.28
N ASP A 288 18.74 -6.01 -8.13
CA ASP A 288 18.84 -6.67 -6.82
C ASP A 288 20.21 -6.44 -6.17
N ALA A 289 21.29 -6.47 -6.95
CA ALA A 289 22.65 -6.20 -6.46
C ALA A 289 22.78 -4.74 -5.99
N LYS A 290 22.21 -3.77 -6.71
CA LYS A 290 22.21 -2.36 -6.31
C LYS A 290 21.39 -2.11 -5.06
N ARG A 291 20.21 -2.72 -4.97
CA ARG A 291 19.34 -2.65 -3.79
C ARG A 291 20.02 -3.21 -2.54
N ALA A 292 20.71 -4.33 -2.66
CA ALA A 292 21.40 -4.98 -1.56
C ALA A 292 22.50 -4.10 -0.92
N LYS A 293 23.06 -3.14 -1.67
CA LYS A 293 24.03 -2.19 -1.13
C LYS A 293 23.45 -1.24 -0.09
N PHE A 294 22.13 -1.01 -0.12
CA PHE A 294 21.44 -0.17 0.86
C PHE A 294 20.95 -0.94 2.07
N PHE A 295 21.00 -2.26 2.05
CA PHE A 295 20.46 -3.10 3.12
C PHE A 295 21.15 -2.80 4.45
N GLN A 296 20.32 -2.61 5.47
CA GLN A 296 20.75 -2.45 6.85
C GLN A 296 20.37 -3.69 7.66
N PRO A 297 21.26 -4.19 8.52
CA PRO A 297 21.00 -5.41 9.30
C PRO A 297 19.85 -5.26 10.30
N GLU A 298 19.54 -4.04 10.71
CA GLU A 298 18.45 -3.73 11.63
C GLU A 298 17.08 -3.76 10.97
N GLY A 299 17.00 -3.55 9.65
CA GLY A 299 15.76 -3.68 8.93
C GLY A 299 15.51 -2.65 7.83
N ASP A 300 14.30 -2.76 7.27
CA ASP A 300 13.91 -2.05 6.05
C ASP A 300 13.70 -0.55 6.24
N HIS A 301 13.26 -0.11 7.42
CA HIS A 301 13.13 1.33 7.70
C HIS A 301 14.48 2.04 7.60
N LEU A 302 15.53 1.41 8.10
CA LEU A 302 16.89 1.94 8.02
C LEU A 302 17.48 1.80 6.61
N THR A 303 17.07 0.80 5.86
CA THR A 303 17.38 0.70 4.43
C THR A 303 16.82 1.89 3.65
N LEU A 304 15.56 2.25 3.88
CA LEU A 304 14.94 3.44 3.28
C LEU A 304 15.67 4.73 3.67
N LEU A 305 16.06 4.85 4.94
CA LEU A 305 16.86 5.97 5.42
C LEU A 305 18.20 6.05 4.68
N THR A 306 18.86 4.93 4.47
CA THR A 306 20.14 4.85 3.76
C THR A 306 20.00 5.28 2.31
N VAL A 307 18.91 4.90 1.65
CA VAL A 307 18.59 5.35 0.28
C VAL A 307 18.44 6.87 0.23
N TYR A 308 17.63 7.43 1.12
CA TYR A 308 17.42 8.88 1.16
C TYR A 308 18.72 9.65 1.43
N LYS A 309 19.50 9.22 2.41
CA LYS A 309 20.80 9.82 2.74
C LYS A 309 21.78 9.74 1.57
N GLY A 310 21.84 8.61 0.87
CA GLY A 310 22.70 8.43 -0.29
C GLY A 310 22.31 9.38 -1.44
N TRP A 311 21.03 9.55 -1.67
CA TRP A 311 20.53 10.50 -2.67
C TRP A 311 20.86 11.95 -2.28
N ALA A 312 20.65 12.33 -1.03
CA ALA A 312 21.00 13.65 -0.53
C ALA A 312 22.51 13.93 -0.63
N ALA A 313 23.35 12.93 -0.32
CA ALA A 313 24.81 13.03 -0.47
C ALA A 313 25.25 13.20 -1.92
N SER A 314 24.48 12.69 -2.89
CA SER A 314 24.68 12.91 -4.31
C SER A 314 24.20 14.27 -4.80
N ARG A 315 23.77 15.17 -3.90
CA ARG A 315 23.12 16.45 -4.21
C ARG A 315 21.82 16.27 -4.97
N PHE A 316 21.03 15.29 -4.58
CA PHE A 316 19.72 14.98 -5.16
C PHE A 316 19.79 14.70 -6.67
N SER A 317 20.79 13.97 -7.08
CA SER A 317 21.11 13.67 -8.47
C SER A 317 20.12 12.66 -9.08
N MET A 318 19.55 12.98 -10.25
CA MET A 318 18.72 12.03 -10.98
C MET A 318 19.53 10.90 -11.63
N PRO A 319 20.73 11.15 -12.22
CA PRO A 319 21.60 10.07 -12.67
C PRO A 319 21.95 9.06 -11.57
N TRP A 320 22.14 9.51 -10.35
CA TRP A 320 22.35 8.62 -9.19
C TRP A 320 21.17 7.65 -9.00
N CYS A 321 19.93 8.15 -9.14
CA CYS A 321 18.74 7.30 -9.05
C CYS A 321 18.70 6.26 -10.17
N VAL A 322 18.99 6.65 -11.40
CA VAL A 322 19.02 5.73 -12.54
C VAL A 322 20.08 4.64 -12.33
N ASP A 323 21.29 5.02 -11.91
CA ASP A 323 22.40 4.08 -11.65
C ASP A 323 22.09 3.06 -10.54
N ASN A 324 21.26 3.44 -9.58
CA ASN A 324 20.90 2.60 -8.44
C ASN A 324 19.53 1.91 -8.58
N PHE A 325 18.88 1.99 -9.72
CA PHE A 325 17.53 1.44 -9.96
C PHE A 325 16.52 1.96 -8.95
N ILE A 326 16.55 3.27 -8.71
CA ILE A 326 15.66 3.98 -7.80
C ILE A 326 14.80 4.96 -8.62
N GLN A 327 13.54 5.04 -8.25
CA GLN A 327 12.58 5.96 -8.87
C GLN A 327 12.84 7.40 -8.42
N GLY A 328 13.54 8.18 -9.23
CA GLY A 328 13.88 9.56 -8.91
C GLY A 328 12.67 10.46 -8.67
N ARG A 329 11.58 10.25 -9.40
CA ARG A 329 10.32 10.97 -9.20
C ARG A 329 9.72 10.69 -7.82
N ALA A 330 9.78 9.43 -7.37
CA ALA A 330 9.34 9.05 -6.03
C ALA A 330 10.18 9.73 -4.94
N LEU A 331 11.50 9.79 -5.11
CA LEU A 331 12.38 10.47 -4.15
C LEU A 331 12.15 11.97 -4.11
N ARG A 332 11.87 12.62 -5.24
CA ARG A 332 11.49 14.05 -5.25
C ARG A 332 10.20 14.28 -4.47
N ARG A 333 9.24 13.40 -4.62
CA ARG A 333 8.01 13.45 -3.83
C ARG A 333 8.28 13.26 -2.34
N ALA A 334 9.17 12.34 -1.98
CA ALA A 334 9.59 12.17 -0.60
C ALA A 334 10.23 13.44 -0.03
N GLN A 335 11.07 14.10 -0.82
CA GLN A 335 11.68 15.37 -0.43
C GLN A 335 10.62 16.44 -0.16
N ASP A 336 9.60 16.54 -1.00
CA ASP A 336 8.50 17.50 -0.82
C ASP A 336 7.68 17.17 0.44
N VAL A 337 7.37 15.90 0.67
CA VAL A 337 6.68 15.44 1.89
C VAL A 337 7.51 15.79 3.13
N ARG A 338 8.81 15.51 3.10
CA ARG A 338 9.71 15.83 4.21
C ARG A 338 9.71 17.33 4.53
N ARG A 339 9.74 18.17 3.51
CA ARG A 339 9.70 19.65 3.67
C ARG A 339 8.39 20.09 4.33
N GLN A 340 7.26 19.53 3.93
CA GLN A 340 5.97 19.82 4.57
C GLN A 340 5.95 19.38 6.03
N LEU A 341 6.50 18.23 6.34
CA LEU A 341 6.56 17.71 7.71
C LEU A 341 7.48 18.56 8.60
N VAL A 342 8.59 19.05 8.08
CA VAL A 342 9.47 20.01 8.76
C VAL A 342 8.69 21.27 9.14
N GLY A 343 7.86 21.79 8.23
CA GLY A 343 7.00 22.94 8.51
C GLY A 343 6.01 22.69 9.66
N ILE A 344 5.44 21.49 9.74
CA ILE A 344 4.54 21.11 10.84
C ILE A 344 5.32 20.98 12.16
N MET A 345 6.49 20.38 12.13
CA MET A 345 7.37 20.26 13.30
C MET A 345 7.74 21.65 13.85
N ASP A 346 8.04 22.59 12.98
CA ASP A 346 8.35 23.99 13.36
C ASP A 346 7.15 24.66 14.05
N ARG A 347 5.93 24.44 13.57
CA ARG A 347 4.71 25.00 14.22
C ARG A 347 4.53 24.49 15.64
N TYR A 348 4.93 23.25 15.92
CA TYR A 348 4.90 22.69 17.26
C TYR A 348 6.17 22.94 18.06
N ARG A 349 7.15 23.69 17.51
CA ARG A 349 8.45 23.97 18.12
C ARG A 349 9.20 22.69 18.50
N HIS A 350 9.06 21.66 17.67
CA HIS A 350 9.84 20.44 17.82
C HIS A 350 11.21 20.59 17.17
N ASP A 351 12.24 20.25 17.90
CA ASP A 351 13.61 20.28 17.40
C ASP A 351 13.86 19.11 16.43
N ILE A 352 14.54 19.41 15.33
CA ILE A 352 15.01 18.40 14.40
C ILE A 352 16.43 18.03 14.79
N VAL A 353 16.57 16.87 15.42
CA VAL A 353 17.81 16.40 16.01
C VAL A 353 18.16 15.03 15.43
N SER A 354 19.44 14.86 15.10
CA SER A 354 19.99 13.58 14.63
C SER A 354 20.52 12.75 15.80
N CYS A 355 20.28 11.45 15.74
CA CYS A 355 20.88 10.48 16.67
C CYS A 355 22.24 9.95 16.20
N GLY A 356 22.76 10.44 15.07
CA GLY A 356 23.98 9.92 14.46
C GLY A 356 23.84 8.46 14.06
N ALA A 357 24.71 7.61 14.57
CA ALA A 357 24.70 6.16 14.30
C ALA A 357 23.90 5.35 15.33
N ASN A 358 23.29 5.99 16.33
CA ASN A 358 22.53 5.30 17.36
C ASN A 358 21.12 4.95 16.89
N TYR A 359 21.01 3.99 15.98
CA TYR A 359 19.74 3.57 15.38
C TYR A 359 18.80 2.82 16.33
N ASN A 360 19.23 2.46 17.52
CA ASN A 360 18.34 1.94 18.56
C ASN A 360 17.25 2.96 18.92
N ARG A 361 17.56 4.26 18.90
CA ARG A 361 16.59 5.32 19.13
C ARG A 361 15.52 5.34 18.04
N VAL A 362 15.93 5.17 16.78
CA VAL A 362 15.01 5.07 15.64
C VAL A 362 14.10 3.86 15.79
N ARG A 363 14.65 2.70 16.10
CA ARG A 363 13.88 1.46 16.28
C ARG A 363 12.89 1.56 17.44
N ARG A 364 13.25 2.21 18.53
CA ARG A 364 12.34 2.50 19.65
C ARG A 364 11.20 3.43 19.24
N ALA A 365 11.48 4.46 18.47
CA ALA A 365 10.46 5.36 17.93
C ALA A 365 9.48 4.61 17.03
N ILE A 366 9.96 3.70 16.19
CA ILE A 366 9.12 2.85 15.36
C ILE A 366 8.21 1.99 16.24
N CYS A 367 8.74 1.36 17.28
CA CYS A 367 7.94 0.59 18.24
C CYS A 367 6.80 1.41 18.85
N SER A 368 7.04 2.66 19.21
CA SER A 368 6.03 3.51 19.87
C SER A 368 4.79 3.76 19.03
N GLY A 369 4.93 3.76 17.69
CA GLY A 369 3.81 3.87 16.77
C GLY A 369 3.28 2.52 16.28
N TYR A 370 4.14 1.54 16.12
CA TYR A 370 3.84 0.27 15.44
C TYR A 370 3.84 -0.95 16.37
N PHE A 371 3.73 -0.78 17.68
CA PHE A 371 3.74 -1.90 18.62
C PHE A 371 2.62 -2.93 18.38
N ARG A 372 1.51 -2.54 17.76
CA ARG A 372 0.44 -3.47 17.38
C ARG A 372 0.82 -4.32 16.18
N ASN A 373 1.76 -3.87 15.38
CA ASN A 373 2.32 -4.59 14.23
C ASN A 373 3.63 -5.29 14.64
N ALA A 374 3.62 -5.97 15.75
CA ALA A 374 4.75 -6.75 16.23
C ALA A 374 4.55 -8.24 15.96
N ALA A 375 5.63 -8.93 15.65
CA ALA A 375 5.62 -10.36 15.40
C ALA A 375 6.85 -11.03 15.98
N LYS A 376 6.70 -12.30 16.32
CA LYS A 376 7.78 -13.17 16.79
C LYS A 376 8.02 -14.29 15.78
N ARG A 377 9.30 -14.63 15.56
CA ARG A 377 9.67 -15.73 14.69
C ARG A 377 9.03 -17.04 15.15
N ASP A 378 8.34 -17.72 14.23
CA ASP A 378 7.76 -19.02 14.49
C ASP A 378 8.82 -20.11 14.26
N PRO A 379 8.99 -21.08 15.18
CA PRO A 379 9.95 -22.15 15.00
C PRO A 379 9.70 -23.02 13.75
N MET A 380 8.44 -23.09 13.29
CA MET A 380 8.08 -23.90 12.11
C MET A 380 8.31 -23.14 10.81
N GLU A 381 7.69 -21.97 10.65
CA GLU A 381 7.79 -21.17 9.45
C GLU A 381 7.32 -19.72 9.71
N GLY A 382 8.06 -18.75 9.15
CA GLY A 382 7.68 -17.36 9.17
C GLY A 382 7.62 -16.74 10.56
N TYR A 383 6.66 -15.86 10.75
CA TYR A 383 6.42 -15.11 11.98
C TYR A 383 4.98 -15.26 12.43
N ARG A 384 4.76 -15.05 13.71
CA ARG A 384 3.44 -15.02 14.31
C ARG A 384 3.19 -13.63 14.87
N ALA A 385 2.10 -12.98 14.44
CA ALA A 385 1.69 -11.69 14.97
C ALA A 385 1.37 -11.79 16.46
N LEU A 386 1.90 -10.86 17.26
CA LEU A 386 1.72 -10.90 18.72
C LEU A 386 0.37 -10.36 19.16
N ALA A 387 -0.15 -9.31 18.52
CA ALA A 387 -1.36 -8.60 19.01
C ALA A 387 -2.58 -9.23 18.40
N GLU A 388 -2.98 -9.69 17.52
CA GLU A 388 -4.30 -9.97 16.94
C GLU A 388 -4.63 -11.46 16.73
N GLY A 389 -4.42 -12.26 17.77
CA GLY A 389 -4.79 -13.67 17.72
C GLY A 389 -3.79 -14.58 17.01
N GLY A 390 -2.58 -14.11 16.79
CA GLY A 390 -1.44 -14.94 16.40
C GLY A 390 -1.47 -15.45 14.96
N GLY A 391 -2.01 -14.70 14.01
CA GLY A 391 -1.94 -15.03 12.59
C GLY A 391 -0.51 -15.12 12.09
N ASN A 392 -0.27 -16.00 11.12
CA ASN A 392 1.05 -16.13 10.50
C ASN A 392 1.30 -15.00 9.51
N VAL A 393 2.51 -14.42 9.57
CA VAL A 393 2.98 -13.40 8.64
C VAL A 393 4.40 -13.74 8.21
N TYR A 394 4.82 -13.26 7.05
CA TYR A 394 6.06 -13.70 6.43
C TYR A 394 6.93 -12.52 6.01
N LEU A 395 8.25 -12.71 6.06
CA LEU A 395 9.19 -11.77 5.44
C LEU A 395 9.13 -11.92 3.92
N HIS A 396 9.04 -10.79 3.22
CA HIS A 396 9.18 -10.79 1.77
C HIS A 396 10.65 -11.01 1.39
N PRO A 397 10.95 -11.77 0.32
CA PRO A 397 12.33 -11.99 -0.13
C PRO A 397 13.15 -10.73 -0.40
N SER A 398 12.50 -9.61 -0.69
CA SER A 398 13.16 -8.31 -0.91
C SER A 398 13.54 -7.58 0.38
N SER A 399 13.12 -8.08 1.56
CA SER A 399 13.48 -7.47 2.84
C SER A 399 14.97 -7.66 3.16
N SER A 400 15.59 -6.64 3.76
CA SER A 400 16.95 -6.73 4.26
C SER A 400 17.14 -7.78 5.36
N LEU A 401 16.06 -8.19 6.02
CA LEU A 401 16.06 -9.20 7.09
C LEU A 401 15.85 -10.63 6.59
N PHE A 402 15.58 -10.82 5.30
CA PHE A 402 15.22 -12.12 4.77
C PHE A 402 16.31 -13.18 4.97
N GLN A 403 17.58 -12.82 4.81
CA GLN A 403 18.73 -13.74 4.94
C GLN A 403 19.04 -14.08 6.40
N ARG A 404 18.79 -13.17 7.32
CA ARG A 404 19.02 -13.35 8.77
C ARG A 404 17.80 -12.86 9.55
N PRO A 405 16.72 -13.67 9.59
CA PRO A 405 15.51 -13.27 10.27
C PRO A 405 15.73 -13.12 11.78
N PRO A 406 15.43 -11.95 12.37
CA PRO A 406 15.51 -11.75 13.81
C PRO A 406 14.35 -12.42 14.54
N GLU A 407 14.47 -12.57 15.86
CA GLU A 407 13.44 -13.19 16.68
C GLU A 407 12.15 -12.34 16.78
N TYR A 408 12.31 -11.03 16.97
CA TYR A 408 11.20 -10.09 17.11
C TYR A 408 11.32 -8.95 16.10
N VAL A 409 10.18 -8.60 15.51
CA VAL A 409 10.10 -7.53 14.51
C VAL A 409 8.86 -6.67 14.74
N VAL A 410 8.91 -5.44 14.20
CA VAL A 410 7.75 -4.62 13.89
C VAL A 410 7.72 -4.37 12.39
N TYR A 411 6.53 -4.23 11.84
CA TYR A 411 6.34 -4.02 10.41
C TYR A 411 5.37 -2.87 10.15
N HIS A 412 5.54 -2.23 9.00
CA HIS A 412 4.69 -1.11 8.58
C HIS A 412 3.27 -1.57 8.28
N GLU A 413 3.13 -2.61 7.47
CA GLU A 413 1.83 -3.18 7.08
C GLU A 413 1.98 -4.64 6.67
N VAL A 414 0.84 -5.33 6.55
CA VAL A 414 0.76 -6.66 5.95
C VAL A 414 -0.05 -6.57 4.67
N VAL A 415 0.48 -7.12 3.59
CA VAL A 415 -0.19 -7.20 2.31
C VAL A 415 -0.35 -8.67 1.91
N MET A 416 -1.59 -9.06 1.61
CA MET A 416 -1.92 -10.38 1.10
C MET A 416 -1.68 -10.43 -0.41
N THR A 417 -0.74 -11.25 -0.84
CA THR A 417 -0.53 -11.62 -2.24
C THR A 417 -0.60 -13.13 -2.36
N SER A 418 0.50 -13.83 -2.59
CA SER A 418 0.55 -15.29 -2.47
C SER A 418 0.56 -15.76 -1.01
N LYS A 419 1.11 -14.93 -0.11
CA LYS A 419 1.12 -15.11 1.35
C LYS A 419 0.85 -13.76 2.02
N GLU A 420 0.67 -13.78 3.34
CA GLU A 420 0.57 -12.56 4.16
C GLU A 420 1.98 -12.01 4.41
N TYR A 421 2.45 -11.15 3.52
CA TYR A 421 3.78 -10.55 3.63
C TYR A 421 3.78 -9.29 4.49
N MET A 422 4.71 -9.25 5.45
CA MET A 422 5.05 -8.00 6.15
C MET A 422 5.84 -7.09 5.19
N ARG A 423 5.47 -5.82 5.16
CA ARG A 423 6.19 -4.79 4.39
C ARG A 423 6.91 -3.85 5.34
N GLU A 424 8.13 -3.50 4.98
CA GLU A 424 9.01 -2.63 5.76
C GLU A 424 9.14 -3.14 7.19
N VAL A 425 10.04 -4.07 7.40
CA VAL A 425 10.20 -4.82 8.65
C VAL A 425 11.48 -4.41 9.34
N THR A 426 11.41 -4.14 10.63
CA THR A 426 12.57 -3.76 11.46
C THR A 426 12.66 -4.65 12.69
N ALA A 427 13.88 -5.12 12.98
CA ALA A 427 14.18 -5.90 14.16
C ALA A 427 14.06 -5.05 15.43
N ILE A 428 13.47 -5.61 16.46
CA ILE A 428 13.27 -4.94 17.74
C ILE A 428 13.71 -5.83 18.90
N GLU A 429 13.91 -5.22 20.06
CA GLU A 429 14.03 -5.91 21.32
C GLU A 429 12.65 -6.02 21.99
N PRO A 430 12.25 -7.22 22.47
CA PRO A 430 10.93 -7.42 23.03
C PRO A 430 10.61 -6.53 24.24
N LYS A 431 11.62 -6.16 25.04
CA LYS A 431 11.41 -5.23 26.16
C LYS A 431 10.88 -3.86 25.76
N TRP A 432 11.16 -3.41 24.52
CA TRP A 432 10.67 -2.12 24.04
C TRP A 432 9.13 -2.12 23.86
N LEU A 433 8.56 -3.26 23.52
CA LEU A 433 7.10 -3.39 23.41
C LEU A 433 6.41 -3.18 24.77
N VAL A 434 6.99 -3.72 25.83
CA VAL A 434 6.49 -3.54 27.19
C VAL A 434 6.66 -2.09 27.65
N GLU A 435 7.79 -1.47 27.31
CA GLU A 435 8.08 -0.06 27.65
C GLU A 435 7.12 0.92 26.97
N VAL A 436 6.85 0.75 25.67
CA VAL A 436 6.02 1.68 24.89
C VAL A 436 4.52 1.42 25.06
N ALA A 437 4.12 0.19 25.38
CA ALA A 437 2.72 -0.22 25.46
C ALA A 437 2.46 -1.17 26.62
N PRO A 438 2.66 -0.72 27.87
CA PRO A 438 2.48 -1.59 29.05
C PRO A 438 1.03 -2.05 29.27
N ARG A 439 0.05 -1.37 28.64
CA ARG A 439 -1.36 -1.77 28.65
C ARG A 439 -1.65 -2.96 27.74
N PHE A 440 -0.79 -3.21 26.72
CA PHE A 440 -1.00 -4.21 25.69
C PHE A 440 -0.05 -5.40 25.80
N PHE A 441 1.10 -5.21 26.42
CA PHE A 441 2.14 -6.22 26.57
C PHE A 441 2.64 -6.30 28.00
N ARG A 442 2.94 -7.52 28.44
CA ARG A 442 3.60 -7.80 29.71
C ARG A 442 4.69 -8.83 29.51
N ALA A 443 5.72 -8.78 30.32
CA ALA A 443 6.72 -9.83 30.37
C ALA A 443 6.04 -11.12 30.90
N ALA A 444 6.34 -12.26 30.25
CA ALA A 444 5.81 -13.54 30.71
C ALA A 444 6.44 -13.96 32.05
N ASP A 445 5.62 -14.45 33.00
CA ASP A 445 6.11 -14.96 34.28
C ASP A 445 6.84 -16.29 34.06
N PRO A 446 8.13 -16.40 34.40
CA PRO A 446 8.88 -17.62 34.18
C PRO A 446 8.44 -18.82 35.04
N THR A 447 7.66 -18.59 36.11
CA THR A 447 7.22 -19.67 37.05
C THR A 447 5.98 -20.42 36.54
N ASN A 448 5.15 -19.83 35.67
CA ASN A 448 3.86 -20.35 35.21
C ASN A 448 3.85 -20.83 33.75
N ILE A 449 5.01 -20.99 33.14
CA ILE A 449 5.09 -21.23 31.69
C ILE A 449 5.49 -22.66 31.40
N SER A 450 4.71 -23.37 30.56
CA SER A 450 5.08 -24.68 30.01
C SER A 450 6.36 -24.57 29.17
N LYS A 451 7.08 -25.68 28.99
CA LYS A 451 8.33 -25.72 28.19
C LYS A 451 8.20 -25.05 26.81
N ARG A 452 7.03 -25.16 26.20
CA ARG A 452 6.72 -24.54 24.88
C ARG A 452 6.59 -23.01 24.99
N LYS A 453 6.05 -22.51 26.11
CA LYS A 453 5.85 -21.07 26.35
C LYS A 453 7.08 -20.36 26.94
N ARG A 454 8.07 -21.10 27.42
CA ARG A 454 9.32 -20.49 27.97
C ARG A 454 10.10 -19.67 26.95
N GLN A 455 9.84 -19.87 25.66
CA GLN A 455 10.45 -19.09 24.60
C GLN A 455 9.70 -17.77 24.30
N GLU A 456 8.47 -17.62 24.77
CA GLU A 456 7.67 -16.42 24.57
C GLU A 456 7.85 -15.46 25.76
N LYS A 457 8.65 -14.41 25.56
CA LYS A 457 8.93 -13.43 26.61
C LYS A 457 7.85 -12.35 26.77
N ILE A 458 6.95 -12.25 25.79
CA ILE A 458 5.92 -11.20 25.73
C ILE A 458 4.58 -11.84 25.40
N GLN A 459 3.55 -11.40 26.09
CA GLN A 459 2.16 -11.80 25.83
C GLN A 459 1.31 -10.56 25.60
N PRO A 460 0.45 -10.56 24.58
CA PRO A 460 -0.53 -9.49 24.41
C PRO A 460 -1.56 -9.54 25.55
N LEU A 461 -1.94 -8.38 26.06
CA LEU A 461 -2.99 -8.24 27.06
C LEU A 461 -4.39 -8.36 26.45
N PHE A 462 -4.48 -8.13 25.15
CA PHE A 462 -5.72 -8.25 24.40
C PHE A 462 -5.60 -9.36 23.37
N ASP A 463 -6.62 -10.20 23.35
CA ASP A 463 -6.77 -11.27 22.36
C ASP A 463 -8.10 -11.08 21.64
N ARG A 464 -8.06 -10.83 20.33
CA ARG A 464 -9.24 -10.68 19.48
C ARG A 464 -10.14 -11.92 19.49
N TYR A 465 -9.55 -13.09 19.75
CA TYR A 465 -10.25 -14.38 19.76
C TYR A 465 -10.56 -14.88 21.17
N ALA A 466 -10.33 -14.06 22.20
CA ALA A 466 -10.75 -14.38 23.56
C ALA A 466 -12.25 -14.65 23.63
N LYS A 467 -12.67 -15.51 24.55
CA LYS A 467 -14.10 -15.89 24.72
C LYS A 467 -15.00 -14.68 24.92
N ASP A 468 -14.50 -13.64 25.54
CA ASP A 468 -15.19 -12.36 25.71
C ASP A 468 -14.56 -11.33 24.77
N LYS A 469 -15.08 -11.28 23.55
CA LYS A 469 -14.60 -10.38 22.47
C LYS A 469 -14.82 -8.89 22.77
N ASP A 470 -15.54 -8.57 23.83
CA ASP A 470 -15.87 -7.18 24.18
C ASP A 470 -14.98 -6.60 25.28
N ASP A 471 -14.04 -7.37 25.83
CA ASP A 471 -13.19 -6.96 26.94
C ASP A 471 -12.30 -5.75 26.64
N TRP A 472 -11.95 -5.56 25.38
CA TRP A 472 -11.12 -4.44 24.94
C TRP A 472 -11.94 -3.22 24.47
N ARG A 473 -13.26 -3.29 24.38
CA ARG A 473 -14.09 -2.14 23.96
C ARG A 473 -13.98 -1.00 24.98
N LEU A 474 -13.85 0.23 24.46
CA LEU A 474 -13.76 1.43 25.29
C LEU A 474 -14.85 1.49 26.37
N SER A 475 -16.10 1.15 26.01
CA SER A 475 -17.23 1.14 26.95
C SER A 475 -17.09 0.12 28.08
N LYS A 476 -16.43 -1.00 27.85
CA LYS A 476 -16.22 -2.04 28.87
C LYS A 476 -15.04 -1.70 29.78
N GLN A 477 -13.98 -1.13 29.21
CA GLN A 477 -12.85 -0.61 29.98
C GLN A 477 -13.29 0.50 30.95
N GLN A 478 -14.19 1.38 30.53
CA GLN A 478 -14.80 2.38 31.41
C GLN A 478 -15.53 1.75 32.62
N ARG A 479 -16.24 0.65 32.42
CA ARG A 479 -16.93 -0.06 33.49
C ARG A 479 -15.93 -0.68 34.47
N ILE A 480 -14.84 -1.24 34.00
CA ILE A 480 -13.78 -1.82 34.84
C ILE A 480 -13.10 -0.73 35.67
N VAL A 481 -12.74 0.39 35.08
CA VAL A 481 -12.12 1.53 35.77
C VAL A 481 -13.07 2.08 36.86
N ARG A 482 -14.36 2.25 36.57
CA ARG A 482 -15.37 2.69 37.55
C ARG A 482 -15.56 1.70 38.68
N ALA A 483 -15.57 0.39 38.38
CA ALA A 483 -15.69 -0.65 39.42
C ALA A 483 -14.46 -0.68 40.32
N THR A 484 -13.27 -0.50 39.78
CA THR A 484 -12.02 -0.46 40.58
C THR A 484 -11.96 0.79 41.46
N GLN A 485 -12.43 1.94 40.98
CA GLN A 485 -12.51 3.17 41.78
C GLN A 485 -13.56 3.10 42.88
N SER A 486 -14.64 2.35 42.71
CA SER A 486 -15.66 2.15 43.73
C SER A 486 -15.28 1.14 44.82
N GLN A 487 -14.25 0.33 44.63
CA GLN A 487 -13.71 -0.59 45.62
C GLN A 487 -12.58 0.01 46.47
N THR A 488 -12.12 1.21 46.12
CA THR A 488 -11.03 1.91 46.83
C THR A 488 -11.53 3.00 47.78
N PHE A 489 -12.83 3.10 48.01
CA PHE A 489 -13.45 3.97 49.03
C PHE A 489 -14.13 3.16 50.12
#